data_7e978f3d04705ef3b3f099fc5bd947a2
#
_entry.id   7e978f3d04705ef3b3f099fc5bd947a2
#
_cell.length_a   1.000
_cell.length_b   1.000
_cell.length_c   1.000
_cell.angle_alpha   90.00
_cell.angle_beta   90.00
_cell.angle_gamma   90.00
#
_symmetry.space_group_name_H-M   'P 1'
#
loop_
_entity.id
_entity.type
_entity.pdbx_description
1 polymer ?
#
loop_
_entity_poly.entity_id
_entity_poly.type
_entity_poly.pdbx_seq_one_letter_code
_entity_poly.pdbx_strand_id
1 'polypeptide(L)'
;MDNNNKNSHAAGPPMTFAMPMFHDFVPKAIRPWIYLLLAFCFQFSNGMYLGAMNNIIGEWGIMREDVLMCLYATLIGMALYFPVLFRMKFRFSNKLLIISAATVILICNILATFRLPLPVLWIVCVLCGMAKIQGTFECMSTIQLWMTPKRDFGVFFPILHIVLLTSIEFTGYLAAWFAYDMHWTYMYWFVASLMILVLLVQAALTRPFHAMPQIVPLKGIDWFGAILWCVFWMQVAWLLNYGDWLDWWHSSAFRLITGTMLLTFAVCLQRMFNHPKPYFELAMWRYHNVVPVILLIGVVEALFSCEHVLEMIYYEEVMHYADHTYEALNQWSLIGIWAGCLFSLGWLKLMRWNVYKLIAFALFAFCLYAGGFYFLVDANINIEQLRIPLVWRGFSYAVLCISFMWCLHAIMSFEHFFQALSVFNVLHMFVGGLVGAALHAFGMKYYMADGFARCSGYIDSVRMTASNVNLPQLMNTVVEGFMAQSIKILFGWTLLAGLFFALLMMLWDIPMVRHQIKHIPLWPNVGMRVWRGFNRQQRLKRLRQQRRMLLHS
;
A
#
# COMPACT_ATOMS: atom_id res chain seq x y z
N MET A 1 22.76 -33.63 -50.42
CA MET A 1 22.91 -34.50 -49.23
C MET A 1 22.61 -33.65 -48.02
N ASP A 2 21.33 -33.72 -47.64
CA ASP A 2 20.76 -32.99 -46.50
C ASP A 2 21.19 -33.65 -45.19
N ASN A 3 21.68 -32.82 -44.27
CA ASN A 3 21.80 -33.22 -42.89
C ASN A 3 21.09 -32.16 -42.01
N ASN A 4 19.77 -32.26 -42.02
CA ASN A 4 18.89 -31.60 -41.07
C ASN A 4 18.99 -32.28 -39.69
N ASN A 5 19.88 -31.81 -38.84
CA ASN A 5 19.98 -32.27 -37.46
C ASN A 5 18.93 -31.51 -36.63
N LYS A 6 17.70 -32.06 -36.57
CA LYS A 6 16.65 -31.65 -35.65
C LYS A 6 17.04 -32.03 -34.22
N ASN A 7 17.72 -31.14 -33.54
CA ASN A 7 17.79 -31.21 -32.07
C ASN A 7 16.42 -30.84 -31.48
N SER A 8 15.51 -31.79 -31.49
CA SER A 8 14.34 -31.77 -30.64
C SER A 8 14.82 -31.99 -29.20
N HIS A 9 15.10 -30.88 -28.50
CA HIS A 9 15.12 -30.92 -27.03
C HIS A 9 13.71 -31.36 -26.58
N ALA A 10 13.57 -32.64 -26.32
CA ALA A 10 12.42 -33.19 -25.62
C ALA A 10 12.31 -32.43 -24.29
N ALA A 11 11.35 -31.52 -24.22
CA ALA A 11 10.99 -30.85 -22.96
C ALA A 11 10.62 -31.96 -21.98
N GLY A 12 11.45 -32.19 -20.98
CA GLY A 12 11.15 -33.11 -19.89
C GLY A 12 9.81 -32.76 -19.29
N PRO A 13 9.10 -33.72 -18.65
CA PRO A 13 7.81 -33.47 -18.05
C PRO A 13 7.90 -32.25 -17.13
N PRO A 14 6.89 -31.36 -17.11
CA PRO A 14 6.94 -30.15 -16.30
C PRO A 14 7.20 -30.53 -14.85
N MET A 15 8.29 -30.05 -14.27
CA MET A 15 8.61 -30.27 -12.86
C MET A 15 7.49 -29.66 -12.03
N THR A 16 6.58 -30.49 -11.53
CA THR A 16 5.57 -30.06 -10.59
C THR A 16 6.20 -29.85 -9.21
N PHE A 17 6.15 -28.63 -8.70
CA PHE A 17 6.63 -28.34 -7.35
C PHE A 17 5.73 -29.01 -6.32
N ALA A 18 6.24 -30.08 -5.68
CA ALA A 18 5.45 -30.95 -4.80
C ALA A 18 5.31 -30.45 -3.35
N MET A 19 5.75 -29.23 -3.02
CA MET A 19 5.82 -28.69 -1.65
C MET A 19 6.53 -29.65 -0.67
N PRO A 20 7.84 -29.87 -0.79
CA PRO A 20 8.59 -30.85 0.01
C PRO A 20 8.74 -30.46 1.49
N MET A 21 8.29 -29.24 1.87
CA MET A 21 8.33 -28.74 3.24
C MET A 21 7.28 -29.36 4.20
N PHE A 22 6.40 -30.22 3.71
CA PHE A 22 5.43 -30.92 4.55
C PHE A 22 5.92 -32.33 4.94
N HIS A 23 5.47 -32.81 6.08
CA HIS A 23 5.61 -34.20 6.47
C HIS A 23 4.84 -35.13 5.52
N ASP A 24 5.29 -36.37 5.37
CA ASP A 24 4.77 -37.31 4.35
C ASP A 24 3.32 -37.73 4.62
N PHE A 25 2.85 -37.70 5.87
CA PHE A 25 1.49 -38.02 6.24
C PHE A 25 0.46 -36.97 5.75
N VAL A 26 0.90 -35.74 5.39
CA VAL A 26 0.02 -34.68 4.90
C VAL A 26 -0.33 -34.92 3.45
N PRO A 27 -1.63 -35.07 3.06
CA PRO A 27 -2.04 -35.29 1.68
C PRO A 27 -1.60 -34.17 0.75
N LYS A 28 -1.06 -34.52 -0.42
CA LYS A 28 -0.53 -33.56 -1.40
C LYS A 28 -1.55 -32.52 -1.86
N ALA A 29 -2.82 -32.91 -1.96
CA ALA A 29 -3.90 -32.04 -2.40
C ALA A 29 -4.21 -30.90 -1.40
N ILE A 30 -3.98 -31.10 -0.09
CA ILE A 30 -4.32 -30.14 0.96
C ILE A 30 -3.18 -29.14 1.20
N ARG A 31 -1.92 -29.50 0.88
CA ARG A 31 -0.73 -28.66 1.15
C ARG A 31 -0.83 -27.20 0.65
N PRO A 32 -1.29 -26.92 -0.59
CA PRO A 32 -1.42 -25.56 -1.06
C PRO A 32 -2.45 -24.74 -0.29
N TRP A 33 -3.57 -25.38 0.07
CA TRP A 33 -4.67 -24.75 0.80
C TRP A 33 -4.26 -24.36 2.22
N ILE A 34 -3.41 -25.19 2.86
CA ILE A 34 -2.82 -24.82 4.17
C ILE A 34 -2.00 -23.55 4.03
N TYR A 35 -1.12 -23.43 3.03
CA TYR A 35 -0.33 -22.21 2.82
C TYR A 35 -1.19 -21.00 2.46
N LEU A 36 -2.28 -21.19 1.71
CA LEU A 36 -3.24 -20.13 1.41
C LEU A 36 -3.93 -19.64 2.69
N LEU A 37 -4.37 -20.56 3.54
CA LEU A 37 -4.95 -20.24 4.85
C LEU A 37 -3.95 -19.49 5.73
N LEU A 38 -2.70 -19.95 5.79
CA LEU A 38 -1.65 -19.27 6.56
C LEU A 38 -1.38 -17.86 6.03
N ALA A 39 -1.34 -17.67 4.70
CA ALA A 39 -1.20 -16.34 4.09
C ALA A 39 -2.35 -15.42 4.50
N PHE A 40 -3.58 -15.94 4.48
CA PHE A 40 -4.76 -15.21 4.90
C PHE A 40 -4.69 -14.84 6.38
N CYS A 41 -4.27 -15.76 7.26
CA CYS A 41 -4.07 -15.48 8.68
C CYS A 41 -3.08 -14.33 8.92
N PHE A 42 -1.96 -14.30 8.19
CA PHE A 42 -0.99 -13.20 8.30
C PHE A 42 -1.56 -11.86 7.90
N GLN A 43 -2.50 -11.82 6.96
CA GLN A 43 -3.08 -10.57 6.47
C GLN A 43 -3.97 -9.88 7.50
N PHE A 44 -4.59 -10.61 8.43
CA PHE A 44 -5.37 -10.01 9.51
C PHE A 44 -4.53 -9.22 10.52
N SER A 45 -3.21 -9.42 10.55
CA SER A 45 -2.36 -8.74 11.52
C SER A 45 -2.10 -7.30 11.12
N ASN A 46 -2.41 -6.36 12.00
CA ASN A 46 -2.01 -4.96 11.90
C ASN A 46 -1.49 -4.50 13.28
N GLY A 47 -0.71 -3.43 13.30
CA GLY A 47 -0.26 -2.83 14.55
C GLY A 47 -1.40 -2.11 15.28
N MET A 48 -2.30 -1.49 14.51
CA MET A 48 -3.52 -0.85 15.00
C MET A 48 -4.65 -1.10 13.98
N TYR A 49 -5.90 -1.15 14.46
CA TYR A 49 -7.07 -1.47 13.64
C TYR A 49 -7.98 -0.25 13.52
N LEU A 50 -8.06 0.32 12.32
CA LEU A 50 -8.83 1.56 12.08
C LEU A 50 -10.34 1.39 12.30
N GLY A 51 -10.91 0.23 12.01
CA GLY A 51 -12.33 -0.04 12.25
C GLY A 51 -12.75 0.04 13.72
N ALA A 52 -11.79 0.16 14.66
CA ALA A 52 -12.03 0.36 16.08
C ALA A 52 -11.49 1.71 16.58
N MET A 53 -11.16 2.63 15.67
CA MET A 53 -10.43 3.86 15.99
C MET A 53 -11.14 4.72 17.03
N ASN A 54 -12.43 4.96 16.86
CA ASN A 54 -13.22 5.82 17.76
C ASN A 54 -13.31 5.23 19.18
N ASN A 55 -13.40 3.91 19.31
CA ASN A 55 -13.39 3.21 20.59
C ASN A 55 -12.05 3.33 21.31
N ILE A 56 -10.94 3.19 20.56
CA ILE A 56 -9.58 3.32 21.09
C ILE A 56 -9.31 4.75 21.57
N ILE A 57 -9.70 5.74 20.78
CA ILE A 57 -9.59 7.17 21.13
C ILE A 57 -10.37 7.46 22.42
N GLY A 58 -11.62 7.00 22.50
CA GLY A 58 -12.47 7.21 23.67
C GLY A 58 -11.92 6.58 24.93
N GLU A 59 -11.40 5.35 24.88
CA GLU A 59 -10.92 4.62 26.05
C GLU A 59 -9.53 5.09 26.49
N TRP A 60 -8.61 5.30 25.53
CA TRP A 60 -7.23 5.66 25.87
C TRP A 60 -7.04 7.17 26.05
N GLY A 61 -7.98 7.99 25.60
CA GLY A 61 -7.86 9.46 25.62
C GLY A 61 -6.67 9.95 24.80
N ILE A 62 -6.42 9.30 23.66
CA ILE A 62 -5.41 9.68 22.67
C ILE A 62 -6.06 10.38 21.49
N MET A 63 -5.26 11.04 20.66
CA MET A 63 -5.76 11.73 19.47
C MET A 63 -5.94 10.76 18.28
N ARG A 64 -6.75 11.15 17.32
CA ARG A 64 -6.92 10.43 16.04
C ARG A 64 -5.57 10.27 15.32
N GLU A 65 -4.75 11.31 15.35
CA GLU A 65 -3.41 11.35 14.76
C GLU A 65 -2.49 10.28 15.37
N ASP A 66 -2.64 9.97 16.66
CA ASP A 66 -1.85 8.94 17.33
C ASP A 66 -2.17 7.54 16.79
N VAL A 67 -3.45 7.25 16.54
CA VAL A 67 -3.91 5.99 15.95
C VAL A 67 -3.45 5.87 14.50
N LEU A 68 -3.60 6.94 13.72
CA LEU A 68 -3.13 6.99 12.33
C LEU A 68 -1.61 6.82 12.24
N MET A 69 -0.85 7.41 13.16
CA MET A 69 0.59 7.24 13.21
C MET A 69 1.02 5.77 13.45
N CYS A 70 0.26 5.01 14.23
CA CYS A 70 0.48 3.58 14.41
C CYS A 70 0.23 2.79 13.11
N LEU A 71 -0.80 3.17 12.33
CA LEU A 71 -1.03 2.61 11.00
C LEU A 71 0.16 2.90 10.07
N TYR A 72 0.58 4.17 9.97
CA TYR A 72 1.72 4.54 9.14
C TYR A 72 3.01 3.84 9.57
N ALA A 73 3.24 3.65 10.86
CA ALA A 73 4.38 2.88 11.38
C ALA A 73 4.34 1.43 10.87
N THR A 74 3.17 0.79 10.85
CA THR A 74 3.00 -0.57 10.30
C THR A 74 3.32 -0.61 8.79
N LEU A 75 2.80 0.35 8.01
CA LEU A 75 3.05 0.45 6.58
C LEU A 75 4.52 0.72 6.26
N ILE A 76 5.20 1.57 7.05
CA ILE A 76 6.64 1.83 6.95
C ILE A 76 7.42 0.53 7.20
N GLY A 77 7.06 -0.22 8.25
CA GLY A 77 7.67 -1.52 8.54
C GLY A 77 7.55 -2.49 7.37
N MET A 78 6.35 -2.59 6.77
CA MET A 78 6.12 -3.41 5.57
C MET A 78 6.98 -2.93 4.40
N ALA A 79 6.93 -1.65 4.06
CA ALA A 79 7.62 -1.08 2.91
C ALA A 79 9.14 -1.26 2.99
N LEU A 80 9.73 -0.99 4.15
CA LEU A 80 11.16 -1.10 4.35
C LEU A 80 11.67 -2.54 4.46
N TYR A 81 10.81 -3.52 4.67
CA TYR A 81 11.26 -4.90 4.74
C TYR A 81 11.41 -5.59 3.38
N PHE A 82 10.76 -5.09 2.33
CA PHE A 82 10.81 -5.69 0.98
C PHE A 82 12.23 -5.94 0.43
N PRO A 83 13.20 -5.02 0.53
CA PRO A 83 14.55 -5.26 0.02
C PRO A 83 15.29 -6.41 0.72
N VAL A 84 14.90 -6.72 1.96
CA VAL A 84 15.52 -7.78 2.79
C VAL A 84 14.88 -9.14 2.57
N LEU A 85 13.60 -9.20 2.20
CA LEU A 85 12.81 -10.44 2.05
C LEU A 85 13.51 -11.53 1.28
N PHE A 86 14.08 -11.18 0.12
CA PHE A 86 14.75 -12.12 -0.77
C PHE A 86 15.95 -12.79 -0.09
N ARG A 87 16.77 -12.03 0.63
CA ARG A 87 17.95 -12.56 1.32
C ARG A 87 17.57 -13.40 2.53
N MET A 88 16.52 -13.01 3.26
CA MET A 88 15.99 -13.78 4.39
C MET A 88 15.49 -15.15 3.93
N LYS A 89 14.72 -15.19 2.83
CA LYS A 89 14.19 -16.43 2.24
C LYS A 89 15.29 -17.44 1.85
N PHE A 90 16.41 -16.98 1.33
CA PHE A 90 17.50 -17.86 0.90
C PHE A 90 18.53 -18.13 2.01
N ARG A 91 18.43 -17.46 3.15
CA ARG A 91 19.28 -17.70 4.32
C ARG A 91 18.68 -18.69 5.29
N PHE A 92 17.40 -18.55 5.57
CA PHE A 92 16.72 -19.32 6.61
C PHE A 92 15.74 -20.33 6.00
N SER A 93 15.40 -21.36 6.80
CA SER A 93 14.36 -22.30 6.38
C SER A 93 12.98 -21.63 6.38
N ASN A 94 12.13 -22.04 5.45
CA ASN A 94 10.75 -21.57 5.35
C ASN A 94 9.99 -21.72 6.69
N LYS A 95 10.13 -22.87 7.37
CA LYS A 95 9.52 -23.11 8.67
C LYS A 95 9.95 -22.07 9.72
N LEU A 96 11.25 -21.77 9.80
CA LEU A 96 11.79 -20.81 10.78
C LEU A 96 11.25 -19.40 10.51
N LEU A 97 11.19 -18.98 9.23
CA LEU A 97 10.71 -17.65 8.87
C LEU A 97 9.23 -17.47 9.18
N ILE A 98 8.39 -18.47 8.93
CA ILE A 98 6.96 -18.42 9.28
C ILE A 98 6.76 -18.43 10.80
N ILE A 99 7.48 -19.28 11.54
CA ILE A 99 7.40 -19.33 13.01
C ILE A 99 7.85 -18.00 13.62
N SER A 100 9.00 -17.45 13.19
CA SER A 100 9.49 -16.17 13.70
C SER A 100 8.52 -15.03 13.43
N ALA A 101 7.95 -14.96 12.20
CA ALA A 101 6.96 -13.96 11.85
C ALA A 101 5.70 -14.08 12.72
N ALA A 102 5.15 -15.27 12.86
CA ALA A 102 3.95 -15.51 13.69
C ALA A 102 4.21 -15.18 15.17
N THR A 103 5.39 -15.53 15.70
CA THR A 103 5.75 -15.22 17.09
C THR A 103 5.88 -13.71 17.31
N VAL A 104 6.53 -12.98 16.41
CA VAL A 104 6.64 -11.51 16.51
C VAL A 104 5.26 -10.88 16.46
N ILE A 105 4.40 -11.27 15.52
CA ILE A 105 3.02 -10.74 15.42
C ILE A 105 2.23 -11.06 16.69
N LEU A 106 2.31 -12.27 17.21
CA LEU A 106 1.65 -12.66 18.46
C LEU A 106 2.05 -11.74 19.62
N ILE A 107 3.36 -11.53 19.81
CA ILE A 107 3.88 -10.65 20.85
C ILE A 107 3.41 -9.20 20.62
N CYS A 108 3.50 -8.69 19.38
CA CYS A 108 3.06 -7.33 19.04
C CYS A 108 1.58 -7.13 19.32
N ASN A 109 0.71 -8.09 18.97
CA ASN A 109 -0.73 -7.97 19.23
C ASN A 109 -1.04 -8.03 20.74
N ILE A 110 -0.36 -8.88 21.50
CA ILE A 110 -0.52 -8.88 22.97
C ILE A 110 -0.06 -7.54 23.57
N LEU A 111 1.10 -7.02 23.15
CA LEU A 111 1.60 -5.73 23.64
C LEU A 111 0.66 -4.56 23.27
N ALA A 112 0.02 -4.59 22.11
CA ALA A 112 -0.91 -3.56 21.67
C ALA A 112 -2.24 -3.54 22.44
N THR A 113 -2.55 -4.55 23.24
CA THR A 113 -3.70 -4.50 24.17
C THR A 113 -3.42 -3.66 25.42
N PHE A 114 -2.16 -3.37 25.71
CA PHE A 114 -1.77 -2.55 26.85
C PHE A 114 -1.56 -1.09 26.44
N ARG A 115 -1.92 -0.15 27.30
CA ARG A 115 -1.64 1.27 27.10
C ARG A 115 -0.15 1.56 27.21
N LEU A 116 0.57 1.40 26.10
CA LEU A 116 2.01 1.69 26.01
C LEU A 116 2.25 3.17 25.70
N PRO A 117 3.42 3.71 26.06
CA PRO A 117 3.86 5.02 25.54
C PRO A 117 3.88 5.01 24.01
N LEU A 118 3.37 6.08 23.38
CA LEU A 118 3.23 6.17 21.91
C LEU A 118 4.50 5.81 21.11
N PRO A 119 5.73 6.29 21.49
CA PRO A 119 6.93 5.90 20.74
C PRO A 119 7.22 4.39 20.80
N VAL A 120 6.90 3.72 21.91
CA VAL A 120 7.06 2.27 22.03
C VAL A 120 6.03 1.56 21.16
N LEU A 121 4.79 2.05 21.15
CA LEU A 121 3.72 1.50 20.33
C LEU A 121 4.06 1.62 18.83
N TRP A 122 4.65 2.74 18.40
CA TRP A 122 5.12 2.90 17.01
C TRP A 122 6.18 1.85 16.64
N ILE A 123 7.14 1.57 17.52
CA ILE A 123 8.15 0.53 17.29
C ILE A 123 7.48 -0.86 17.18
N VAL A 124 6.53 -1.17 18.05
CA VAL A 124 5.74 -2.41 17.99
C VAL A 124 5.01 -2.52 16.67
N CYS A 125 4.42 -1.43 16.17
CA CYS A 125 3.73 -1.38 14.88
C CYS A 125 4.68 -1.60 13.70
N VAL A 126 5.88 -0.98 13.70
CA VAL A 126 6.90 -1.23 12.66
C VAL A 126 7.31 -2.71 12.63
N LEU A 127 7.56 -3.32 13.79
CA LEU A 127 7.93 -4.75 13.88
C LEU A 127 6.79 -5.65 13.42
N CYS A 128 5.54 -5.31 13.75
CA CYS A 128 4.36 -6.04 13.30
C CYS A 128 4.26 -6.00 11.77
N GLY A 129 4.46 -4.83 11.15
CA GLY A 129 4.48 -4.67 9.69
C GLY A 129 5.57 -5.50 9.00
N MET A 130 6.79 -5.49 9.53
CA MET A 130 7.89 -6.32 9.04
C MET A 130 7.55 -7.82 9.10
N ALA A 131 7.00 -8.28 10.21
CA ALA A 131 6.63 -9.68 10.40
C ALA A 131 5.45 -10.09 9.51
N LYS A 132 4.45 -9.23 9.33
CA LYS A 132 3.31 -9.44 8.43
C LYS A 132 3.78 -9.73 7.00
N ILE A 133 4.64 -8.87 6.45
CA ILE A 133 5.11 -9.05 5.08
C ILE A 133 6.03 -10.28 4.95
N GLN A 134 6.85 -10.59 5.96
CA GLN A 134 7.68 -11.80 5.96
C GLN A 134 6.82 -13.07 5.91
N GLY A 135 5.82 -13.20 6.79
CA GLY A 135 4.94 -14.37 6.84
C GLY A 135 4.13 -14.54 5.56
N THR A 136 3.52 -13.47 5.08
CA THR A 136 2.75 -13.46 3.82
C THR A 136 3.62 -13.87 2.63
N PHE A 137 4.81 -13.27 2.51
CA PHE A 137 5.73 -13.55 1.40
C PHE A 137 6.17 -15.01 1.39
N GLU A 138 6.50 -15.61 2.53
CA GLU A 138 6.88 -17.01 2.61
C GLU A 138 5.75 -17.94 2.15
N CYS A 139 4.53 -17.66 2.57
CA CYS A 139 3.36 -18.44 2.15
C CYS A 139 3.08 -18.26 0.65
N MET A 140 2.96 -17.03 0.19
CA MET A 140 2.56 -16.73 -1.20
C MET A 140 3.62 -17.11 -2.23
N SER A 141 4.91 -16.95 -1.92
CA SER A 141 6.00 -17.38 -2.81
C SER A 141 6.07 -18.91 -2.97
N THR A 142 5.64 -19.64 -1.95
CA THR A 142 5.52 -21.11 -2.01
C THR A 142 4.32 -21.53 -2.85
N ILE A 143 3.18 -20.88 -2.68
CA ILE A 143 1.98 -21.07 -3.51
C ILE A 143 2.28 -20.76 -4.97
N GLN A 144 3.03 -19.68 -5.25
CA GLN A 144 3.44 -19.32 -6.60
C GLN A 144 4.19 -20.45 -7.30
N LEU A 145 5.19 -21.07 -6.63
CA LEU A 145 5.98 -22.16 -7.20
C LEU A 145 5.11 -23.41 -7.47
N TRP A 146 4.09 -23.66 -6.64
CA TRP A 146 3.16 -24.76 -6.86
C TRP A 146 2.20 -24.47 -8.00
N MET A 147 1.58 -23.28 -8.01
CA MET A 147 0.52 -22.92 -8.96
C MET A 147 1.08 -22.58 -10.34
N THR A 148 2.21 -21.90 -10.41
CA THR A 148 2.88 -21.49 -11.65
C THR A 148 4.35 -21.89 -11.64
N PRO A 149 4.68 -23.19 -11.89
CA PRO A 149 6.08 -23.65 -11.91
C PRO A 149 6.95 -22.91 -12.93
N LYS A 150 6.35 -22.42 -14.02
CA LYS A 150 6.99 -21.57 -15.04
C LYS A 150 7.06 -20.09 -14.65
N ARG A 151 6.68 -19.72 -13.44
CA ARG A 151 6.64 -18.34 -12.92
C ARG A 151 5.80 -17.39 -13.78
N ASP A 152 4.59 -17.79 -14.14
CA ASP A 152 3.63 -16.95 -14.86
C ASP A 152 2.95 -15.96 -13.87
N PHE A 153 3.48 -14.76 -13.82
CA PHE A 153 2.98 -13.71 -12.94
C PHE A 153 1.63 -13.13 -13.39
N GLY A 154 1.25 -13.31 -14.65
CA GLY A 154 -0.08 -12.94 -15.15
C GLY A 154 -1.21 -13.76 -14.52
N VAL A 155 -0.91 -14.95 -13.99
CA VAL A 155 -1.85 -15.77 -13.20
C VAL A 155 -1.68 -15.51 -11.71
N PHE A 156 -0.44 -15.36 -11.26
CA PHE A 156 -0.13 -15.26 -9.84
C PHE A 156 -0.63 -13.94 -9.21
N PHE A 157 -0.39 -12.79 -9.85
CA PHE A 157 -0.78 -11.50 -9.28
C PHE A 157 -2.28 -11.34 -9.05
N PRO A 158 -3.18 -11.72 -9.97
CA PRO A 158 -4.62 -11.68 -9.68
C PRO A 158 -5.02 -12.48 -8.45
N ILE A 159 -4.48 -13.70 -8.29
CA ILE A 159 -4.80 -14.55 -7.13
C ILE A 159 -4.20 -14.00 -5.84
N LEU A 160 -2.98 -13.46 -5.89
CA LEU A 160 -2.37 -12.76 -4.78
C LEU A 160 -3.25 -11.60 -4.30
N HIS A 161 -3.74 -10.77 -5.22
CA HIS A 161 -4.55 -9.60 -4.87
C HIS A 161 -5.95 -9.98 -4.36
N ILE A 162 -6.54 -11.10 -4.79
CA ILE A 162 -7.78 -11.62 -4.16
C ILE A 162 -7.53 -11.83 -2.66
N VAL A 163 -6.43 -12.49 -2.28
CA VAL A 163 -6.12 -12.76 -0.88
C VAL A 163 -5.82 -11.45 -0.12
N LEU A 164 -4.97 -10.60 -0.68
CA LEU A 164 -4.54 -9.37 -0.02
C LEU A 164 -5.69 -8.39 0.20
N LEU A 165 -6.40 -8.03 -0.88
CA LEU A 165 -7.44 -7.00 -0.81
C LEU A 165 -8.69 -7.49 -0.05
N THR A 166 -9.09 -8.76 -0.22
CA THR A 166 -10.18 -9.33 0.58
C THR A 166 -9.85 -9.30 2.07
N SER A 167 -8.60 -9.59 2.43
CA SER A 167 -8.20 -9.58 3.84
C SER A 167 -8.20 -8.17 4.43
N ILE A 168 -7.82 -7.14 3.66
CA ILE A 168 -7.80 -5.74 4.12
C ILE A 168 -9.23 -5.30 4.45
N GLU A 169 -10.16 -5.42 3.50
CA GLU A 169 -11.56 -5.04 3.68
C GLU A 169 -12.23 -5.81 4.83
N PHE A 170 -11.97 -7.13 4.89
CA PHE A 170 -12.56 -7.97 5.93
C PHE A 170 -11.96 -7.69 7.32
N THR A 171 -10.70 -7.26 7.40
CA THR A 171 -10.07 -6.87 8.68
C THR A 171 -10.70 -5.59 9.24
N GLY A 172 -10.99 -4.59 8.41
CA GLY A 172 -11.70 -3.37 8.79
C GLY A 172 -13.08 -3.70 9.38
N TYR A 173 -13.86 -4.47 8.65
CA TYR A 173 -15.19 -4.91 9.09
C TYR A 173 -15.17 -5.69 10.41
N LEU A 174 -14.26 -6.67 10.56
CA LEU A 174 -14.15 -7.44 11.81
C LEU A 174 -13.75 -6.55 13.00
N ALA A 175 -12.85 -5.60 12.79
CA ALA A 175 -12.42 -4.69 13.84
C ALA A 175 -13.58 -3.80 14.31
N ALA A 176 -14.37 -3.26 13.40
CA ALA A 176 -15.55 -2.47 13.70
C ALA A 176 -16.65 -3.31 14.37
N TRP A 177 -16.85 -4.54 13.90
CA TRP A 177 -17.82 -5.47 14.49
C TRP A 177 -17.46 -5.84 15.93
N PHE A 178 -16.20 -6.23 16.19
CA PHE A 178 -15.76 -6.50 17.57
C PHE A 178 -15.87 -5.27 18.47
N ALA A 179 -15.53 -4.08 17.94
CA ALA A 179 -15.61 -2.83 18.71
C ALA A 179 -17.05 -2.44 19.07
N TYR A 180 -18.02 -2.76 18.19
CA TYR A 180 -19.43 -2.46 18.38
C TYR A 180 -20.13 -3.48 19.29
N ASP A 181 -20.02 -4.79 18.99
CA ASP A 181 -20.77 -5.85 19.69
C ASP A 181 -20.12 -6.32 20.99
N MET A 182 -18.80 -6.12 21.14
CA MET A 182 -18.04 -6.63 22.27
C MET A 182 -17.10 -5.55 22.83
N HIS A 183 -15.80 -5.67 22.53
CA HIS A 183 -14.78 -4.71 22.93
C HIS A 183 -13.67 -4.72 21.88
N TRP A 184 -13.11 -3.56 21.54
CA TRP A 184 -12.09 -3.44 20.48
C TRP A 184 -10.85 -4.31 20.69
N THR A 185 -10.49 -4.66 21.93
CA THR A 185 -9.36 -5.56 22.22
C THR A 185 -9.57 -6.98 21.74
N TYR A 186 -10.82 -7.42 21.49
CA TYR A 186 -11.08 -8.77 20.98
C TYR A 186 -10.51 -9.00 19.58
N MET A 187 -10.36 -7.95 18.79
CA MET A 187 -9.68 -8.05 17.49
C MET A 187 -8.20 -8.49 17.68
N TYR A 188 -7.50 -7.95 18.66
CA TYR A 188 -6.12 -8.35 18.98
C TYR A 188 -6.03 -9.80 19.47
N TRP A 189 -6.95 -10.22 20.34
CA TRP A 189 -7.02 -11.59 20.80
C TRP A 189 -7.39 -12.56 19.68
N PHE A 190 -8.26 -12.17 18.78
CA PHE A 190 -8.59 -12.94 17.57
C PHE A 190 -7.34 -13.18 16.73
N VAL A 191 -6.58 -12.14 16.41
CA VAL A 191 -5.34 -12.27 15.64
C VAL A 191 -4.29 -13.06 16.40
N ALA A 192 -4.17 -12.88 17.71
CA ALA A 192 -3.30 -13.70 18.54
C ALA A 192 -3.66 -15.19 18.45
N SER A 193 -4.95 -15.53 18.48
CA SER A 193 -5.42 -16.92 18.30
C SER A 193 -5.08 -17.47 16.91
N LEU A 194 -5.20 -16.66 15.85
CA LEU A 194 -4.78 -17.04 14.49
C LEU A 194 -3.26 -17.29 14.43
N MET A 195 -2.44 -16.47 15.11
CA MET A 195 -0.99 -16.69 15.15
C MET A 195 -0.62 -17.96 15.93
N ILE A 196 -1.33 -18.28 17.01
CA ILE A 196 -1.17 -19.57 17.71
C ILE A 196 -1.54 -20.72 16.77
N LEU A 197 -2.64 -20.63 16.02
CA LEU A 197 -3.00 -21.62 15.01
C LEU A 197 -1.89 -21.79 13.95
N VAL A 198 -1.32 -20.70 13.45
CA VAL A 198 -0.18 -20.73 12.51
C VAL A 198 1.00 -21.48 13.13
N LEU A 199 1.36 -21.18 14.39
CA LEU A 199 2.45 -21.85 15.09
C LEU A 199 2.20 -23.35 15.25
N LEU A 200 0.98 -23.76 15.64
CA LEU A 200 0.60 -25.17 15.78
C LEU A 200 0.66 -25.90 14.44
N VAL A 201 0.12 -25.31 13.37
CA VAL A 201 0.17 -25.88 12.02
C VAL A 201 1.62 -26.04 11.55
N GLN A 202 2.46 -25.04 11.77
CA GLN A 202 3.88 -25.12 11.40
C GLN A 202 4.66 -26.14 12.26
N ALA A 203 4.35 -26.26 13.53
CA ALA A 203 4.99 -27.25 14.39
C ALA A 203 4.63 -28.68 13.97
N ALA A 204 3.33 -28.95 13.75
CA ALA A 204 2.81 -30.29 13.53
C ALA A 204 2.95 -30.79 12.08
N LEU A 205 2.72 -29.92 11.06
CA LEU A 205 2.58 -30.36 9.68
C LEU A 205 3.81 -30.12 8.81
N THR A 206 4.74 -29.23 9.22
CA THR A 206 5.84 -28.82 8.35
C THR A 206 7.21 -29.27 8.87
N ARG A 207 8.11 -29.53 7.94
CA ARG A 207 9.55 -29.77 8.17
C ARG A 207 10.38 -28.61 7.63
N PRO A 208 11.59 -28.37 8.17
CA PRO A 208 12.48 -27.32 7.66
C PRO A 208 12.83 -27.58 6.19
N PHE A 209 12.65 -26.57 5.34
CA PHE A 209 13.01 -26.59 3.93
C PHE A 209 13.78 -25.33 3.57
N HIS A 210 14.89 -25.48 2.86
CA HIS A 210 15.69 -24.37 2.35
C HIS A 210 15.44 -24.25 0.84
N ALA A 211 15.16 -23.04 0.38
CA ALA A 211 14.86 -22.80 -1.03
C ALA A 211 16.07 -22.96 -1.97
N MET A 212 17.29 -22.81 -1.43
CA MET A 212 18.55 -23.00 -2.15
C MET A 212 19.52 -23.87 -1.35
N PRO A 213 20.36 -24.68 -2.04
CA PRO A 213 21.39 -25.49 -1.39
C PRO A 213 22.55 -24.62 -0.84
N GLN A 214 22.81 -23.46 -1.42
CA GLN A 214 23.83 -22.51 -0.95
C GLN A 214 23.18 -21.40 -0.12
N ILE A 215 23.72 -21.21 1.08
CA ILE A 215 23.22 -20.22 2.03
C ILE A 215 23.72 -18.82 1.62
N VAL A 216 22.82 -17.90 1.35
CA VAL A 216 23.15 -16.51 1.01
C VAL A 216 23.59 -15.76 2.28
N PRO A 217 24.78 -15.12 2.30
CA PRO A 217 25.23 -14.39 3.46
C PRO A 217 24.42 -13.11 3.70
N LEU A 218 24.07 -12.84 4.96
CA LEU A 218 23.46 -11.56 5.36
C LEU A 218 24.46 -10.40 5.39
N LYS A 219 25.77 -10.70 5.34
CA LYS A 219 26.82 -9.70 5.20
C LYS A 219 26.62 -8.93 3.89
N GLY A 220 26.48 -7.60 4.00
CA GLY A 220 26.21 -6.73 2.85
C GLY A 220 24.80 -6.19 2.75
N ILE A 221 23.91 -6.53 3.72
CA ILE A 221 22.71 -5.73 3.97
C ILE A 221 23.14 -4.49 4.76
N ASP A 222 22.71 -3.34 4.28
CA ASP A 222 22.95 -2.06 4.95
C ASP A 222 21.89 -1.83 6.04
N TRP A 223 22.05 -2.52 7.19
CA TRP A 223 21.13 -2.39 8.32
C TRP A 223 21.03 -0.98 8.88
N PHE A 224 22.17 -0.28 8.94
CA PHE A 224 22.18 1.11 9.38
C PHE A 224 21.43 2.02 8.40
N GLY A 225 21.59 1.79 7.10
CA GLY A 225 20.78 2.47 6.07
C GLY A 225 19.29 2.16 6.20
N ALA A 226 18.92 0.92 6.53
CA ALA A 226 17.52 0.55 6.76
C ALA A 226 16.91 1.33 7.94
N ILE A 227 17.63 1.43 9.07
CA ILE A 227 17.21 2.19 10.26
C ILE A 227 17.08 3.69 9.92
N LEU A 228 18.06 4.27 9.21
CA LEU A 228 17.99 5.67 8.79
C LEU A 228 16.77 5.97 7.92
N TRP A 229 16.47 5.11 6.95
CA TRP A 229 15.28 5.24 6.12
C TRP A 229 13.99 5.08 6.94
N CYS A 230 13.98 4.18 7.94
CA CYS A 230 12.85 4.04 8.86
C CYS A 230 12.61 5.33 9.64
N VAL A 231 13.65 5.88 10.25
CA VAL A 231 13.57 7.15 10.99
C VAL A 231 13.12 8.30 10.09
N PHE A 232 13.67 8.39 8.87
CA PHE A 232 13.27 9.40 7.90
C PHE A 232 11.77 9.33 7.58
N TRP A 233 11.25 8.16 7.21
CA TRP A 233 9.83 8.01 6.86
C TRP A 233 8.91 8.19 8.07
N MET A 234 9.34 7.79 9.27
CA MET A 234 8.60 8.07 10.50
C MET A 234 8.50 9.57 10.78
N GLN A 235 9.58 10.33 10.56
CA GLN A 235 9.55 11.80 10.69
C GLN A 235 8.65 12.45 9.65
N VAL A 236 8.70 11.99 8.40
CA VAL A 236 7.81 12.48 7.34
C VAL A 236 6.35 12.20 7.67
N ALA A 237 6.03 10.97 8.10
CA ALA A 237 4.68 10.61 8.52
C ALA A 237 4.19 11.47 9.69
N TRP A 238 5.06 11.68 10.69
CA TRP A 238 4.74 12.53 11.84
C TRP A 238 4.46 13.97 11.42
N LEU A 239 5.30 14.58 10.57
CA LEU A 239 5.11 15.95 10.12
C LEU A 239 3.80 16.17 9.37
N LEU A 240 3.43 15.25 8.49
CA LEU A 240 2.21 15.38 7.71
C LEU A 240 0.96 15.04 8.53
N ASN A 241 1.06 14.11 9.45
CA ASN A 241 -0.06 13.68 10.28
C ASN A 241 -0.40 14.70 11.38
N TYR A 242 0.60 15.26 12.07
CA TYR A 242 0.40 16.24 13.14
C TYR A 242 0.50 17.69 12.69
N GLY A 243 0.80 17.96 11.41
CA GLY A 243 1.06 19.31 10.90
C GLY A 243 -0.11 20.27 11.13
N ASP A 244 -1.32 19.81 10.83
CA ASP A 244 -2.54 20.62 10.98
C ASP A 244 -2.84 20.95 12.46
N TRP A 245 -2.72 19.96 13.34
CA TRP A 245 -2.91 20.12 14.78
C TRP A 245 -1.88 21.07 15.43
N LEU A 246 -0.62 21.05 14.93
CA LEU A 246 0.47 21.90 15.42
C LEU A 246 0.53 23.28 14.77
N ASP A 247 -0.40 23.63 13.90
CA ASP A 247 -0.37 24.88 13.12
C ASP A 247 0.92 25.04 12.31
N TRP A 248 1.37 23.92 11.74
CA TRP A 248 2.51 23.85 10.81
C TRP A 248 3.76 24.61 11.33
N TRP A 249 4.24 25.62 10.59
CA TRP A 249 5.48 26.35 10.87
C TRP A 249 5.43 27.22 12.14
N HIS A 250 4.28 27.45 12.74
CA HIS A 250 4.17 28.22 13.97
C HIS A 250 4.68 27.44 15.19
N SER A 251 4.59 26.10 15.17
CA SER A 251 5.08 25.24 16.25
C SER A 251 6.61 25.09 16.23
N SER A 252 7.24 25.20 17.40
CA SER A 252 8.66 24.92 17.58
C SER A 252 8.99 23.44 17.38
N ALA A 253 8.10 22.53 17.79
CA ALA A 253 8.26 21.09 17.59
C ALA A 253 8.25 20.72 16.11
N PHE A 254 7.34 21.31 15.33
CA PHE A 254 7.27 21.08 13.88
C PHE A 254 8.57 21.51 13.18
N ARG A 255 9.09 22.72 13.50
CA ARG A 255 10.35 23.22 12.94
C ARG A 255 11.55 22.34 13.31
N LEU A 256 11.63 21.89 14.57
CA LEU A 256 12.70 21.01 15.05
C LEU A 256 12.69 19.67 14.29
N ILE A 257 11.53 19.02 14.20
CA ILE A 257 11.40 17.71 13.51
C ILE A 257 11.65 17.88 12.01
N THR A 258 11.22 18.98 11.39
CA THR A 258 11.57 19.26 9.99
C THR A 258 13.08 19.40 9.80
N GLY A 259 13.77 20.10 10.70
CA GLY A 259 15.23 20.22 10.66
C GLY A 259 15.94 18.86 10.81
N THR A 260 15.50 18.03 11.76
CA THR A 260 16.06 16.68 11.95
C THR A 260 15.71 15.76 10.77
N MET A 261 14.54 15.87 10.18
CA MET A 261 14.12 15.12 8.98
C MET A 261 15.03 15.45 7.78
N LEU A 262 15.30 16.74 7.53
CA LEU A 262 16.20 17.16 6.45
C LEU A 262 17.63 16.66 6.68
N LEU A 263 18.11 16.69 7.93
CA LEU A 263 19.42 16.13 8.29
C LEU A 263 19.47 14.62 8.05
N THR A 264 18.46 13.87 8.54
CA THR A 264 18.34 12.43 8.32
C THR A 264 18.31 12.10 6.83
N PHE A 265 17.54 12.85 6.05
CA PHE A 265 17.49 12.69 4.59
C PHE A 265 18.85 12.93 3.93
N ALA A 266 19.56 13.98 4.31
CA ALA A 266 20.91 14.26 3.80
C ALA A 266 21.87 13.10 4.09
N VAL A 267 21.83 12.53 5.31
CA VAL A 267 22.63 11.36 5.69
C VAL A 267 22.22 10.12 4.89
N CYS A 268 20.91 9.89 4.67
CA CYS A 268 20.41 8.80 3.81
C CYS A 268 20.95 8.94 2.39
N LEU A 269 20.88 10.12 1.79
CA LEU A 269 21.40 10.40 0.45
C LEU A 269 22.93 10.21 0.40
N GLN A 270 23.68 10.79 1.36
CA GLN A 270 25.12 10.61 1.43
C GLN A 270 25.49 9.13 1.49
N ARG A 271 24.77 8.35 2.30
CA ARG A 271 25.02 6.91 2.41
C ARG A 271 24.65 6.17 1.13
N MET A 272 23.53 6.50 0.50
CA MET A 272 23.08 5.91 -0.77
C MET A 272 24.12 6.11 -1.90
N PHE A 273 24.82 7.26 -1.91
CA PHE A 273 25.88 7.53 -2.90
C PHE A 273 27.24 6.96 -2.53
N ASN A 274 27.54 6.82 -1.24
CA ASN A 274 28.89 6.48 -0.76
C ASN A 274 29.04 5.00 -0.40
N HIS A 275 27.97 4.31 0.04
CA HIS A 275 28.04 2.93 0.44
C HIS A 275 28.12 2.00 -0.79
N PRO A 276 28.97 0.95 -0.79
CA PRO A 276 29.12 0.05 -1.94
C PRO A 276 27.85 -0.75 -2.25
N LYS A 277 27.04 -1.05 -1.25
CA LYS A 277 25.71 -1.69 -1.37
C LYS A 277 24.74 -0.94 -0.46
N PRO A 278 24.17 0.18 -0.92
CA PRO A 278 23.22 0.93 -0.13
C PRO A 278 21.92 0.15 0.00
N TYR A 279 21.11 0.49 1.02
CA TYR A 279 19.84 -0.17 1.25
C TYR A 279 18.89 -0.06 0.04
N PHE A 280 18.75 1.12 -0.53
CA PHE A 280 18.09 1.35 -1.82
C PHE A 280 19.15 1.53 -2.91
N GLU A 281 19.14 0.65 -3.88
CA GLU A 281 20.09 0.71 -4.99
C GLU A 281 19.58 1.63 -6.09
N LEU A 282 20.39 2.62 -6.46
CA LEU A 282 20.10 3.49 -7.61
C LEU A 282 20.05 2.72 -8.94
N ALA A 283 20.54 1.48 -8.96
CA ALA A 283 20.52 0.63 -10.14
C ALA A 283 19.11 0.33 -10.67
N MET A 284 18.07 0.38 -9.80
CA MET A 284 16.70 0.18 -10.25
C MET A 284 16.23 1.28 -11.23
N TRP A 285 16.77 2.48 -11.14
CA TRP A 285 16.43 3.61 -12.03
C TRP A 285 17.06 3.50 -13.43
N ARG A 286 17.90 2.48 -13.66
CA ARG A 286 18.51 2.23 -14.99
C ARG A 286 17.51 1.70 -16.02
N TYR A 287 16.42 1.08 -15.54
CA TYR A 287 15.45 0.45 -16.42
C TYR A 287 14.61 1.48 -17.17
N HIS A 288 14.38 1.21 -18.44
CA HIS A 288 13.54 2.05 -19.26
C HIS A 288 12.08 1.99 -18.78
N ASN A 289 11.37 3.11 -18.80
CA ASN A 289 9.97 3.25 -18.36
C ASN A 289 9.68 3.06 -16.85
N VAL A 290 10.67 2.91 -15.99
CA VAL A 290 10.44 2.82 -14.54
C VAL A 290 9.91 4.13 -13.97
N VAL A 291 10.52 5.25 -14.32
CA VAL A 291 10.10 6.57 -13.82
C VAL A 291 8.66 6.90 -14.21
N PRO A 292 8.22 6.74 -15.48
CA PRO A 292 6.82 6.95 -15.85
C PRO A 292 5.83 6.07 -15.08
N VAL A 293 6.18 4.79 -14.87
CA VAL A 293 5.29 3.87 -14.12
C VAL A 293 5.19 4.28 -12.65
N ILE A 294 6.31 4.65 -12.01
CA ILE A 294 6.31 5.13 -10.62
C ILE A 294 5.53 6.45 -10.47
N LEU A 295 5.67 7.38 -11.41
CA LEU A 295 4.87 8.61 -11.40
C LEU A 295 3.38 8.33 -11.58
N LEU A 296 3.03 7.40 -12.47
CA LEU A 296 1.64 7.00 -12.67
C LEU A 296 1.05 6.32 -11.43
N ILE A 297 1.83 5.48 -10.73
CA ILE A 297 1.43 4.93 -9.43
C ILE A 297 1.14 6.06 -8.45
N GLY A 298 2.03 7.04 -8.32
CA GLY A 298 1.83 8.19 -7.44
C GLY A 298 0.55 8.97 -7.76
N VAL A 299 0.25 9.18 -9.03
CA VAL A 299 -1.00 9.83 -9.47
C VAL A 299 -2.23 9.00 -9.09
N VAL A 300 -2.19 7.69 -9.33
CA VAL A 300 -3.31 6.80 -8.99
C VAL A 300 -3.54 6.77 -7.49
N GLU A 301 -2.50 6.66 -6.69
CA GLU A 301 -2.61 6.70 -5.22
C GLU A 301 -3.19 8.04 -4.74
N ALA A 302 -2.79 9.17 -5.36
CA ALA A 302 -3.39 10.47 -5.06
C ALA A 302 -4.88 10.55 -5.43
N LEU A 303 -5.31 9.92 -6.51
CA LEU A 303 -6.72 9.85 -6.89
C LEU A 303 -7.53 9.00 -5.90
N PHE A 304 -6.99 7.85 -5.46
CA PHE A 304 -7.67 6.97 -4.51
C PHE A 304 -7.67 7.51 -3.06
N SER A 305 -6.89 8.54 -2.75
CA SER A 305 -6.93 9.17 -1.42
C SER A 305 -8.30 9.73 -1.04
N CYS A 306 -9.19 9.98 -2.02
CA CYS A 306 -10.58 10.38 -1.76
C CYS A 306 -11.37 9.31 -0.97
N GLU A 307 -11.04 8.03 -1.13
CA GLU A 307 -11.61 6.91 -0.37
C GLU A 307 -11.37 7.06 1.13
N HIS A 308 -10.14 7.36 1.52
CA HIS A 308 -9.75 7.40 2.92
C HIS A 308 -10.18 8.67 3.66
N VAL A 309 -10.49 9.74 2.95
CA VAL A 309 -10.80 11.05 3.54
C VAL A 309 -12.24 11.48 3.27
N LEU A 310 -12.60 11.59 1.99
CA LEU A 310 -13.91 12.14 1.63
C LEU A 310 -15.06 11.20 1.96
N GLU A 311 -14.88 9.88 1.71
CA GLU A 311 -15.89 8.90 2.08
C GLU A 311 -16.06 8.83 3.60
N MET A 312 -14.96 8.81 4.36
CA MET A 312 -14.99 8.73 5.81
C MET A 312 -15.70 9.94 6.42
N ILE A 313 -15.32 11.17 6.00
CA ILE A 313 -15.98 12.39 6.45
C ILE A 313 -17.48 12.38 6.05
N TYR A 314 -17.82 11.90 4.86
CA TYR A 314 -19.19 11.80 4.42
C TYR A 314 -20.03 10.88 5.30
N TYR A 315 -19.50 9.70 5.63
CA TYR A 315 -20.22 8.74 6.48
C TYR A 315 -20.31 9.17 7.94
N GLU A 316 -19.24 9.71 8.51
CA GLU A 316 -19.19 10.12 9.92
C GLU A 316 -19.90 11.43 10.18
N GLU A 317 -19.60 12.47 9.40
CA GLU A 317 -20.00 13.85 9.71
C GLU A 317 -21.27 14.32 8.99
N VAL A 318 -21.60 13.74 7.82
CA VAL A 318 -22.81 14.13 7.06
C VAL A 318 -23.93 13.12 7.27
N MET A 319 -23.62 11.82 7.20
CA MET A 319 -24.62 10.75 7.34
C MET A 319 -24.76 10.25 8.78
N HIS A 320 -23.84 10.62 9.68
CA HIS A 320 -23.79 10.19 11.08
C HIS A 320 -23.86 8.66 11.27
N TYR A 321 -23.21 7.91 10.37
CA TYR A 321 -23.16 6.46 10.47
C TYR A 321 -22.10 6.01 11.47
N ALA A 322 -22.43 4.99 12.26
CA ALA A 322 -21.48 4.33 13.13
C ALA A 322 -20.47 3.52 12.29
N ASP A 323 -19.25 3.33 12.85
CA ASP A 323 -18.12 2.65 12.19
C ASP A 323 -18.52 1.29 11.60
N HIS A 324 -19.29 0.47 12.33
CA HIS A 324 -19.73 -0.83 11.86
C HIS A 324 -20.66 -0.76 10.64
N THR A 325 -21.45 0.32 10.51
CA THR A 325 -22.40 0.49 9.41
C THR A 325 -21.68 0.81 8.11
N TYR A 326 -20.74 1.75 8.14
CA TYR A 326 -20.01 2.08 6.92
C TYR A 326 -18.99 0.98 6.56
N GLU A 327 -18.39 0.30 7.53
CA GLU A 327 -17.53 -0.85 7.24
C GLU A 327 -18.31 -2.05 6.65
N ALA A 328 -19.56 -2.26 7.09
CA ALA A 328 -20.44 -3.23 6.44
C ALA A 328 -20.80 -2.82 5.01
N LEU A 329 -20.97 -1.52 4.75
CA LEU A 329 -21.17 -1.00 3.40
C LEU A 329 -19.93 -1.19 2.54
N ASN A 330 -18.73 -0.97 3.07
CA ASN A 330 -17.46 -1.19 2.37
C ASN A 330 -17.29 -2.64 1.88
N GLN A 331 -17.95 -3.63 2.50
CA GLN A 331 -17.88 -5.02 2.02
C GLN A 331 -18.41 -5.20 0.58
N TRP A 332 -19.17 -4.25 0.04
CA TRP A 332 -19.59 -4.29 -1.36
C TRP A 332 -18.41 -4.11 -2.34
N SER A 333 -17.32 -3.49 -1.89
CA SER A 333 -16.07 -3.41 -2.65
C SER A 333 -15.48 -4.79 -2.96
N LEU A 334 -15.71 -5.80 -2.11
CA LEU A 334 -15.23 -7.18 -2.32
C LEU A 334 -15.74 -7.77 -3.64
N ILE A 335 -16.99 -7.51 -4.00
CA ILE A 335 -17.56 -7.96 -5.28
C ILE A 335 -16.75 -7.37 -6.43
N GLY A 336 -16.44 -6.07 -6.33
CA GLY A 336 -15.61 -5.37 -7.30
C GLY A 336 -14.18 -5.91 -7.36
N ILE A 337 -13.54 -6.14 -6.21
CA ILE A 337 -12.20 -6.70 -6.09
C ILE A 337 -12.12 -8.06 -6.79
N TRP A 338 -13.04 -8.97 -6.49
CA TRP A 338 -13.05 -10.29 -7.10
C TRP A 338 -13.30 -10.22 -8.61
N ALA A 339 -14.27 -9.41 -9.04
CA ALA A 339 -14.55 -9.19 -10.46
C ALA A 339 -13.33 -8.60 -11.18
N GLY A 340 -12.64 -7.60 -10.59
CA GLY A 340 -11.43 -6.96 -11.12
C GLY A 340 -10.26 -7.91 -11.23
N CYS A 341 -10.04 -8.75 -10.23
CA CYS A 341 -8.99 -9.77 -10.25
C CYS A 341 -9.23 -10.82 -11.34
N LEU A 342 -10.47 -11.34 -11.46
CA LEU A 342 -10.84 -12.29 -12.51
C LEU A 342 -10.76 -11.66 -13.90
N PHE A 343 -11.19 -10.42 -14.05
CA PHE A 343 -11.07 -9.64 -15.29
C PHE A 343 -9.60 -9.47 -15.70
N SER A 344 -8.74 -9.10 -14.76
CA SER A 344 -7.29 -8.96 -15.00
C SER A 344 -6.65 -10.29 -15.40
N LEU A 345 -7.07 -11.41 -14.78
CA LEU A 345 -6.63 -12.74 -15.16
C LEU A 345 -7.01 -13.07 -16.61
N GLY A 346 -8.26 -12.80 -17.00
CA GLY A 346 -8.74 -12.96 -18.37
C GLY A 346 -7.94 -12.09 -19.36
N TRP A 347 -7.72 -10.83 -19.03
CA TRP A 347 -6.99 -9.87 -19.88
C TRP A 347 -5.52 -10.27 -20.09
N LEU A 348 -4.81 -10.57 -19.02
CA LEU A 348 -3.37 -10.85 -19.06
C LEU A 348 -3.06 -12.25 -19.59
N LYS A 349 -3.87 -13.26 -19.24
CA LYS A 349 -3.60 -14.67 -19.55
C LYS A 349 -4.30 -15.18 -20.79
N LEU A 350 -5.61 -14.94 -20.92
CA LEU A 350 -6.41 -15.47 -22.01
C LEU A 350 -6.27 -14.61 -23.27
N MET A 351 -6.50 -13.30 -23.13
CA MET A 351 -6.49 -12.37 -24.27
C MET A 351 -5.09 -11.87 -24.60
N ARG A 352 -4.18 -11.81 -23.61
CA ARG A 352 -2.81 -11.27 -23.73
C ARG A 352 -2.76 -9.87 -24.33
N TRP A 353 -3.75 -9.05 -23.95
CA TRP A 353 -3.87 -7.69 -24.45
C TRP A 353 -2.89 -6.74 -23.75
N ASN A 354 -2.76 -5.55 -24.31
CA ASN A 354 -1.85 -4.55 -23.79
C ASN A 354 -2.25 -4.06 -22.40
N VAL A 355 -1.29 -4.04 -21.46
CA VAL A 355 -1.49 -3.63 -20.06
C VAL A 355 -1.81 -2.14 -19.93
N TYR A 356 -1.28 -1.28 -20.79
CA TYR A 356 -1.61 0.15 -20.76
C TYR A 356 -3.10 0.41 -21.02
N LYS A 357 -3.73 -0.40 -21.88
CA LYS A 357 -5.19 -0.36 -22.10
C LYS A 357 -5.95 -0.89 -20.88
N LEU A 358 -5.40 -1.86 -20.18
CA LEU A 358 -5.98 -2.35 -18.93
C LEU A 358 -5.96 -1.24 -17.85
N ILE A 359 -4.87 -0.50 -17.72
CA ILE A 359 -4.77 0.66 -16.83
C ILE A 359 -5.78 1.74 -17.23
N ALA A 360 -5.90 2.07 -18.52
CA ALA A 360 -6.89 3.04 -18.99
C ALA A 360 -8.32 2.61 -18.65
N PHE A 361 -8.66 1.34 -18.88
CA PHE A 361 -9.97 0.78 -18.53
C PHE A 361 -10.25 0.84 -17.04
N ALA A 362 -9.25 0.53 -16.20
CA ALA A 362 -9.38 0.62 -14.75
C ALA A 362 -9.57 2.08 -14.27
N LEU A 363 -8.91 3.05 -14.90
CA LEU A 363 -9.13 4.46 -14.61
C LEU A 363 -10.53 4.94 -15.04
N PHE A 364 -11.09 4.40 -16.14
CA PHE A 364 -12.51 4.66 -16.46
C PHE A 364 -13.45 4.05 -15.41
N ALA A 365 -13.15 2.85 -14.89
CA ALA A 365 -13.90 2.27 -13.79
C ALA A 365 -13.80 3.12 -12.50
N PHE A 366 -12.63 3.70 -12.22
CA PHE A 366 -12.46 4.69 -11.15
C PHE A 366 -13.35 5.93 -11.38
N CYS A 367 -13.49 6.40 -12.62
CA CYS A 367 -14.38 7.52 -12.93
C CYS A 367 -15.85 7.17 -12.66
N LEU A 368 -16.27 5.91 -12.83
CA LEU A 368 -17.62 5.47 -12.44
C LEU A 368 -17.82 5.51 -10.91
N TYR A 369 -16.80 5.16 -10.14
CA TYR A 369 -16.81 5.31 -8.70
C TYR A 369 -16.90 6.79 -8.29
N ALA A 370 -15.94 7.62 -8.70
CA ALA A 370 -15.91 9.04 -8.33
C ALA A 370 -17.14 9.81 -8.83
N GLY A 371 -17.61 9.49 -10.03
CA GLY A 371 -18.84 10.04 -10.60
C GLY A 371 -20.08 9.59 -9.83
N GLY A 372 -20.13 8.33 -9.40
CA GLY A 372 -21.20 7.81 -8.54
C GLY A 372 -21.32 8.63 -7.27
N PHE A 373 -20.22 8.86 -6.55
CA PHE A 373 -20.24 9.73 -5.35
C PHE A 373 -20.58 11.18 -5.71
N TYR A 374 -20.01 11.75 -6.78
CA TYR A 374 -20.33 13.12 -7.21
C TYR A 374 -21.84 13.35 -7.38
N PHE A 375 -22.56 12.39 -7.96
CA PHE A 375 -24.01 12.54 -8.17
C PHE A 375 -24.84 12.16 -6.94
N LEU A 376 -24.37 11.24 -6.11
CA LEU A 376 -25.13 10.66 -5.03
C LEU A 376 -24.92 11.37 -3.67
N VAL A 377 -23.81 12.11 -3.47
CA VAL A 377 -23.57 12.81 -2.19
C VAL A 377 -24.69 13.79 -1.89
N ASP A 378 -25.51 13.43 -0.87
CA ASP A 378 -26.61 14.20 -0.32
C ASP A 378 -26.84 13.72 1.12
N ALA A 379 -27.35 14.59 1.99
CA ALA A 379 -27.68 14.25 3.39
C ALA A 379 -28.84 13.25 3.53
N ASN A 380 -29.70 13.13 2.52
CA ASN A 380 -30.91 12.30 2.56
C ASN A 380 -30.87 11.07 1.61
N ILE A 381 -29.69 10.61 1.25
CA ILE A 381 -29.57 9.48 0.33
C ILE A 381 -29.86 8.14 1.02
N ASN A 382 -30.43 7.20 0.26
CA ASN A 382 -30.53 5.81 0.73
C ASN A 382 -29.15 5.12 0.61
N ILE A 383 -28.67 4.53 1.71
CA ILE A 383 -27.40 3.80 1.83
C ILE A 383 -27.23 2.72 0.73
N GLU A 384 -28.33 2.14 0.25
CA GLU A 384 -28.28 1.11 -0.79
C GLU A 384 -27.77 1.62 -2.13
N GLN A 385 -27.94 2.90 -2.43
CA GLN A 385 -27.48 3.50 -3.68
C GLN A 385 -25.95 3.63 -3.73
N LEU A 386 -25.29 3.70 -2.55
CA LEU A 386 -23.83 3.77 -2.45
C LEU A 386 -23.14 2.43 -2.73
N ARG A 387 -23.87 1.31 -2.77
CA ARG A 387 -23.31 -0.01 -3.05
C ARG A 387 -22.67 -0.10 -4.44
N ILE A 388 -23.28 0.52 -5.45
CA ILE A 388 -22.80 0.47 -6.84
C ILE A 388 -21.45 1.18 -7.02
N PRO A 389 -21.29 2.44 -6.58
CA PRO A 389 -19.97 3.09 -6.59
C PRO A 389 -18.88 2.29 -5.88
N LEU A 390 -19.17 1.69 -4.73
CA LEU A 390 -18.20 0.88 -3.98
C LEU A 390 -17.73 -0.36 -4.73
N VAL A 391 -18.63 -1.01 -5.48
CA VAL A 391 -18.24 -2.11 -6.38
C VAL A 391 -17.24 -1.62 -7.44
N TRP A 392 -17.47 -0.45 -8.05
CA TRP A 392 -16.55 0.11 -9.02
C TRP A 392 -15.21 0.55 -8.38
N ARG A 393 -15.23 1.02 -7.13
CA ARG A 393 -14.03 1.31 -6.34
C ARG A 393 -13.15 0.07 -6.24
N GLY A 394 -13.69 -1.02 -5.69
CA GLY A 394 -12.96 -2.27 -5.52
C GLY A 394 -12.47 -2.86 -6.85
N PHE A 395 -13.29 -2.81 -7.91
CA PHE A 395 -12.90 -3.26 -9.25
C PHE A 395 -11.71 -2.48 -9.79
N SER A 396 -11.80 -1.15 -9.80
CA SER A 396 -10.76 -0.29 -10.36
C SER A 396 -9.44 -0.41 -9.61
N TYR A 397 -9.48 -0.41 -8.28
CA TYR A 397 -8.30 -0.54 -7.44
C TYR A 397 -7.58 -1.88 -7.65
N ALA A 398 -8.32 -2.99 -7.65
CA ALA A 398 -7.75 -4.33 -7.88
C ALA A 398 -7.07 -4.42 -9.25
N VAL A 399 -7.71 -3.93 -10.31
CA VAL A 399 -7.13 -3.96 -11.67
C VAL A 399 -5.89 -3.10 -11.78
N LEU A 400 -5.85 -1.92 -11.14
CA LEU A 400 -4.69 -1.03 -11.15
C LEU A 400 -3.50 -1.63 -10.40
N CYS A 401 -3.71 -2.15 -9.19
CA CYS A 401 -2.66 -2.81 -8.42
C CYS A 401 -2.02 -3.97 -9.19
N ILE A 402 -2.84 -4.85 -9.79
CA ILE A 402 -2.36 -5.97 -10.61
C ILE A 402 -1.57 -5.47 -11.82
N SER A 403 -2.07 -4.45 -12.50
CA SER A 403 -1.43 -3.88 -13.69
C SER A 403 -0.07 -3.26 -13.36
N PHE A 404 0.05 -2.52 -12.25
CA PHE A 404 1.31 -1.93 -11.83
C PHE A 404 2.33 -2.98 -11.38
N MET A 405 1.91 -3.97 -10.60
CA MET A 405 2.76 -5.09 -10.21
C MET A 405 3.30 -5.84 -11.43
N TRP A 406 2.43 -6.08 -12.42
CA TRP A 406 2.84 -6.72 -13.67
C TRP A 406 3.80 -5.86 -14.48
N CYS A 407 3.56 -4.53 -14.60
CA CYS A 407 4.45 -3.59 -15.27
C CYS A 407 5.84 -3.56 -14.63
N LEU A 408 5.92 -3.44 -13.30
CA LEU A 408 7.18 -3.41 -12.58
C LEU A 408 7.96 -4.71 -12.76
N HIS A 409 7.26 -5.85 -12.66
CA HIS A 409 7.88 -7.16 -12.89
C HIS A 409 8.38 -7.35 -14.32
N ALA A 410 7.62 -6.90 -15.33
CA ALA A 410 8.01 -7.03 -16.74
C ALA A 410 9.18 -6.14 -17.14
N ILE A 411 9.41 -5.02 -16.43
CA ILE A 411 10.46 -4.05 -16.74
C ILE A 411 11.78 -4.40 -16.05
N MET A 412 11.76 -5.02 -14.86
CA MET A 412 12.91 -5.17 -13.98
C MET A 412 13.36 -6.62 -13.80
N SER A 413 14.63 -6.79 -13.38
CA SER A 413 15.10 -8.07 -12.87
C SER A 413 14.42 -8.39 -11.53
N PHE A 414 14.35 -9.67 -11.18
CA PHE A 414 13.68 -10.14 -9.98
C PHE A 414 14.21 -9.50 -8.67
N GLU A 415 15.50 -9.22 -8.57
CA GLU A 415 16.11 -8.58 -7.40
C GLU A 415 15.66 -7.10 -7.26
N HIS A 416 15.70 -6.33 -8.35
CA HIS A 416 15.29 -4.94 -8.36
C HIS A 416 13.77 -4.77 -8.25
N PHE A 417 12.99 -5.80 -8.62
CA PHE A 417 11.54 -5.80 -8.44
C PHE A 417 11.13 -5.65 -6.97
N PHE A 418 11.82 -6.32 -6.03
CA PHE A 418 11.52 -6.14 -4.59
C PHE A 418 11.85 -4.74 -4.08
N GLN A 419 12.90 -4.12 -4.61
CA GLN A 419 13.19 -2.72 -4.30
C GLN A 419 12.13 -1.79 -4.87
N ALA A 420 11.61 -2.07 -6.06
CA ALA A 420 10.49 -1.32 -6.64
C ALA A 420 9.19 -1.50 -5.86
N LEU A 421 8.94 -2.69 -5.31
CA LEU A 421 7.80 -2.91 -4.41
C LEU A 421 7.89 -2.10 -3.12
N SER A 422 9.10 -1.91 -2.58
CA SER A 422 9.30 -1.00 -1.45
C SER A 422 8.91 0.43 -1.82
N VAL A 423 9.34 0.92 -2.98
CA VAL A 423 8.96 2.26 -3.47
C VAL A 423 7.45 2.35 -3.71
N PHE A 424 6.83 1.31 -4.29
CA PHE A 424 5.38 1.25 -4.46
C PHE A 424 4.63 1.42 -3.14
N ASN A 425 5.02 0.66 -2.10
CA ASN A 425 4.38 0.77 -0.78
C ASN A 425 4.63 2.12 -0.10
N VAL A 426 5.81 2.71 -0.30
CA VAL A 426 6.08 4.07 0.19
C VAL A 426 5.18 5.08 -0.51
N LEU A 427 4.97 4.97 -1.82
CA LEU A 427 4.07 5.85 -2.56
C LEU A 427 2.61 5.67 -2.12
N HIS A 428 2.17 4.44 -1.93
CA HIS A 428 0.84 4.14 -1.40
C HIS A 428 0.61 4.82 -0.05
N MET A 429 1.52 4.64 0.90
CA MET A 429 1.43 5.26 2.22
C MET A 429 1.55 6.79 2.16
N PHE A 430 2.57 7.30 1.46
CA PHE A 430 2.93 8.71 1.48
C PHE A 430 2.01 9.55 0.60
N VAL A 431 1.79 9.16 -0.66
CA VAL A 431 0.98 9.92 -1.61
C VAL A 431 -0.51 9.63 -1.38
N GLY A 432 -0.90 8.36 -1.27
CA GLY A 432 -2.29 7.96 -1.06
C GLY A 432 -2.78 8.37 0.33
N GLY A 433 -2.07 7.93 1.38
CA GLY A 433 -2.48 8.16 2.76
C GLY A 433 -2.26 9.58 3.25
N LEU A 434 -1.03 10.10 3.18
CA LEU A 434 -0.66 11.35 3.84
C LEU A 434 -0.86 12.59 2.98
N VAL A 435 -0.23 12.67 1.81
CA VAL A 435 -0.32 13.86 0.93
C VAL A 435 -1.72 14.01 0.37
N GLY A 436 -2.33 12.91 -0.08
CA GLY A 436 -3.70 12.92 -0.56
C GLY A 436 -4.69 13.34 0.51
N ALA A 437 -4.55 12.82 1.74
CA ALA A 437 -5.37 13.23 2.88
C ALA A 437 -5.22 14.73 3.17
N ALA A 438 -3.99 15.25 3.20
CA ALA A 438 -3.74 16.68 3.41
C ALA A 438 -4.35 17.56 2.31
N LEU A 439 -4.27 17.14 1.05
CA LEU A 439 -4.87 17.86 -0.09
C LEU A 439 -6.40 17.90 0.02
N HIS A 440 -7.05 16.78 0.36
CA HIS A 440 -8.50 16.74 0.53
C HIS A 440 -8.94 17.52 1.75
N ALA A 441 -8.23 17.43 2.88
CA ALA A 441 -8.52 18.22 4.08
C ALA A 441 -8.41 19.73 3.81
N PHE A 442 -7.36 20.15 3.10
CA PHE A 442 -7.19 21.54 2.68
C PHE A 442 -8.32 21.98 1.74
N GLY A 443 -8.67 21.15 0.73
CA GLY A 443 -9.79 21.41 -0.17
C GLY A 443 -11.12 21.54 0.57
N MET A 444 -11.39 20.67 1.54
CA MET A 444 -12.57 20.73 2.40
C MET A 444 -12.65 22.08 3.15
N LYS A 445 -11.58 22.47 3.85
CA LYS A 445 -11.51 23.75 4.57
C LYS A 445 -11.73 24.94 3.64
N TYR A 446 -11.13 24.92 2.46
CA TYR A 446 -11.25 25.98 1.46
C TYR A 446 -12.71 26.13 0.96
N TYR A 447 -13.35 25.03 0.51
CA TYR A 447 -14.71 25.09 -0.02
C TYR A 447 -15.76 25.34 1.07
N MET A 448 -15.56 24.84 2.29
CA MET A 448 -16.39 25.19 3.43
C MET A 448 -16.31 26.68 3.76
N ALA A 449 -15.10 27.25 3.84
CA ALA A 449 -14.91 28.67 4.11
C ALA A 449 -15.57 29.55 3.03
N ASP A 450 -15.44 29.19 1.75
CA ASP A 450 -16.11 29.87 0.64
C ASP A 450 -17.63 29.76 0.74
N GLY A 451 -18.17 28.59 1.11
CA GLY A 451 -19.58 28.37 1.39
C GLY A 451 -20.10 29.28 2.51
N PHE A 452 -19.39 29.34 3.64
CA PHE A 452 -19.76 30.23 4.76
C PHE A 452 -19.66 31.70 4.36
N ALA A 453 -18.63 32.11 3.62
CA ALA A 453 -18.50 33.50 3.18
C ALA A 453 -19.66 33.93 2.25
N ARG A 454 -20.11 33.05 1.38
CA ARG A 454 -21.29 33.31 0.54
C ARG A 454 -22.59 33.35 1.38
N CYS A 455 -22.76 32.43 2.32
CA CYS A 455 -23.94 32.35 3.18
C CYS A 455 -24.07 33.60 4.10
N SER A 456 -22.94 34.10 4.62
CA SER A 456 -22.95 35.28 5.51
C SER A 456 -23.57 36.51 4.84
N GLY A 457 -23.29 36.73 3.54
CA GLY A 457 -23.89 37.80 2.77
C GLY A 457 -25.42 37.72 2.64
N TYR A 458 -25.98 36.51 2.68
CA TYR A 458 -27.43 36.31 2.68
C TYR A 458 -28.04 36.44 4.08
N ILE A 459 -27.37 35.96 5.11
CA ILE A 459 -27.86 36.02 6.50
C ILE A 459 -27.90 37.48 6.98
N ASP A 460 -26.94 38.32 6.66
CA ASP A 460 -26.92 39.74 7.02
C ASP A 460 -28.07 40.54 6.38
N SER A 461 -28.56 40.09 5.24
CA SER A 461 -29.68 40.73 4.54
C SER A 461 -31.07 40.28 5.03
N VAL A 462 -31.15 39.13 5.69
CA VAL A 462 -32.38 38.61 6.25
C VAL A 462 -32.53 39.11 7.67
N ARG A 463 -33.47 40.01 7.92
CA ARG A 463 -33.89 40.38 9.28
C ARG A 463 -34.42 39.13 9.97
N MET A 464 -33.61 38.50 10.84
CA MET A 464 -34.01 37.39 11.69
C MET A 464 -35.01 37.88 12.75
N THR A 465 -36.20 38.27 12.32
CA THR A 465 -37.33 38.61 13.20
C THR A 465 -38.17 37.38 13.58
N ALA A 466 -37.81 36.19 13.09
CA ALA A 466 -38.51 34.97 13.43
C ALA A 466 -38.06 34.47 14.81
N SER A 467 -38.84 34.76 15.82
CA SER A 467 -38.64 34.42 17.24
C SER A 467 -38.57 32.93 17.58
N ASN A 468 -38.63 32.01 16.62
CA ASN A 468 -38.73 30.57 16.85
C ASN A 468 -37.65 29.74 16.13
N VAL A 469 -36.55 30.34 15.63
CA VAL A 469 -35.49 29.58 14.98
C VAL A 469 -34.50 29.10 16.03
N ASN A 470 -34.35 27.80 16.15
CA ASN A 470 -33.27 27.19 16.93
C ASN A 470 -31.92 27.38 16.19
N LEU A 471 -31.19 28.44 16.57
CA LEU A 471 -29.96 28.86 15.93
C LEU A 471 -28.88 27.74 15.89
N PRO A 472 -28.64 26.97 16.95
CA PRO A 472 -27.71 25.83 16.90
C PRO A 472 -28.12 24.78 15.88
N GLN A 473 -29.39 24.42 15.79
CA GLN A 473 -29.89 23.44 14.83
C GLN A 473 -29.76 23.91 13.38
N LEU A 474 -30.09 25.19 13.13
CA LEU A 474 -29.90 25.80 11.82
C LEU A 474 -28.41 25.81 11.43
N MET A 475 -27.53 26.15 12.36
CA MET A 475 -26.09 26.19 12.11
C MET A 475 -25.54 24.78 11.77
N ASN A 476 -25.95 23.73 12.48
CA ASN A 476 -25.56 22.36 12.18
C ASN A 476 -26.02 21.96 10.78
N THR A 477 -27.26 22.20 10.40
CA THR A 477 -27.76 21.89 9.05
C THR A 477 -27.00 22.65 7.96
N VAL A 478 -26.61 23.89 8.22
CA VAL A 478 -25.78 24.68 7.28
C VAL A 478 -24.37 24.11 7.16
N VAL A 479 -23.75 23.70 8.28
CA VAL A 479 -22.43 23.06 8.29
C VAL A 479 -22.46 21.76 7.50
N GLU A 480 -23.40 20.85 7.79
CA GLU A 480 -23.59 19.58 7.09
C GLU A 480 -23.80 19.78 5.58
N GLY A 481 -24.63 20.78 5.21
CA GLY A 481 -24.87 21.14 3.81
C GLY A 481 -23.59 21.59 3.08
N PHE A 482 -22.75 22.43 3.72
CA PHE A 482 -21.48 22.86 3.13
C PHE A 482 -20.44 21.74 3.13
N MET A 483 -20.44 20.86 4.11
CA MET A 483 -19.59 19.65 4.09
C MET A 483 -19.95 18.77 2.89
N ALA A 484 -21.23 18.42 2.72
CA ALA A 484 -21.71 17.62 1.61
C ALA A 484 -21.37 18.27 0.24
N GLN A 485 -21.57 19.59 0.12
CA GLN A 485 -21.24 20.34 -1.09
C GLN A 485 -19.72 20.32 -1.37
N SER A 486 -18.89 20.50 -0.35
CA SER A 486 -17.43 20.48 -0.47
C SER A 486 -16.93 19.10 -0.91
N ILE A 487 -17.46 18.03 -0.31
CA ILE A 487 -17.18 16.65 -0.70
C ILE A 487 -17.54 16.42 -2.17
N LYS A 488 -18.74 16.87 -2.58
CA LYS A 488 -19.21 16.76 -3.96
C LYS A 488 -18.26 17.46 -4.96
N ILE A 489 -17.81 18.67 -4.65
CA ILE A 489 -16.87 19.43 -5.51
C ILE A 489 -15.54 18.68 -5.60
N LEU A 490 -15.01 18.15 -4.51
CA LEU A 490 -13.76 17.41 -4.50
C LEU A 490 -13.85 16.09 -5.28
N PHE A 491 -14.96 15.35 -5.16
CA PHE A 491 -15.21 14.19 -6.04
C PHE A 491 -15.32 14.59 -7.51
N GLY A 492 -15.87 15.77 -7.80
CA GLY A 492 -15.87 16.32 -9.16
C GLY A 492 -14.46 16.55 -9.71
N TRP A 493 -13.56 17.12 -8.91
CA TRP A 493 -12.16 17.30 -9.30
C TRP A 493 -11.42 15.97 -9.49
N THR A 494 -11.63 15.00 -8.62
CA THR A 494 -11.03 13.67 -8.76
C THR A 494 -11.57 12.92 -9.97
N LEU A 495 -12.85 13.08 -10.31
CA LEU A 495 -13.46 12.56 -11.54
C LEU A 495 -12.80 13.17 -12.79
N LEU A 496 -12.66 14.48 -12.86
CA LEU A 496 -12.03 15.16 -14.00
C LEU A 496 -10.55 14.74 -14.15
N ALA A 497 -9.82 14.68 -13.06
CA ALA A 497 -8.44 14.20 -13.06
C ALA A 497 -8.36 12.71 -13.49
N GLY A 498 -9.24 11.86 -12.98
CA GLY A 498 -9.33 10.46 -13.39
C GLY A 498 -9.59 10.29 -14.90
N LEU A 499 -10.53 11.05 -15.45
CA LEU A 499 -10.82 11.07 -16.88
C LEU A 499 -9.61 11.54 -17.71
N PHE A 500 -8.94 12.61 -17.27
CA PHE A 500 -7.74 13.10 -17.94
C PHE A 500 -6.66 12.01 -18.01
N PHE A 501 -6.34 11.34 -16.90
CA PHE A 501 -5.34 10.29 -16.89
C PHE A 501 -5.80 9.02 -17.62
N ALA A 502 -7.09 8.68 -17.62
CA ALA A 502 -7.64 7.57 -18.39
C ALA A 502 -7.45 7.81 -19.90
N LEU A 503 -7.78 9.01 -20.38
CA LEU A 503 -7.56 9.41 -21.76
C LEU A 503 -6.07 9.45 -22.13
N LEU A 504 -5.24 9.99 -21.25
CA LEU A 504 -3.79 10.01 -21.44
C LEU A 504 -3.24 8.59 -21.62
N MET A 505 -3.67 7.63 -20.78
CA MET A 505 -3.23 6.24 -20.87
C MET A 505 -3.78 5.53 -22.10
N MET A 506 -4.99 5.86 -22.55
CA MET A 506 -5.55 5.33 -23.78
C MET A 506 -4.76 5.82 -25.01
N LEU A 507 -4.37 7.10 -25.02
CA LEU A 507 -3.57 7.71 -26.08
C LEU A 507 -2.11 7.26 -26.05
N TRP A 508 -1.58 6.88 -24.88
CA TRP A 508 -0.19 6.45 -24.72
C TRP A 508 0.17 5.24 -25.59
N ASP A 509 -0.78 4.40 -25.89
CA ASP A 509 -0.60 3.22 -26.73
C ASP A 509 -0.63 3.51 -28.24
N ILE A 510 -0.98 4.74 -28.64
CA ILE A 510 -0.91 5.14 -30.04
C ILE A 510 0.57 5.29 -30.44
N PRO A 511 1.06 4.57 -31.49
CA PRO A 511 2.47 4.56 -31.86
C PRO A 511 3.07 5.95 -32.07
N MET A 512 2.28 6.87 -32.60
CA MET A 512 2.68 8.26 -32.89
C MET A 512 2.95 9.05 -31.59
N VAL A 513 2.06 8.97 -30.59
CA VAL A 513 2.22 9.65 -29.30
C VAL A 513 3.38 9.04 -28.53
N ARG A 514 3.50 7.72 -28.53
CA ARG A 514 4.62 7.00 -27.91
C ARG A 514 5.97 7.42 -28.52
N HIS A 515 6.03 7.65 -29.84
CA HIS A 515 7.24 8.12 -30.50
C HIS A 515 7.58 9.56 -30.10
N GLN A 516 6.60 10.46 -30.07
CA GLN A 516 6.79 11.86 -29.68
C GLN A 516 7.23 12.00 -28.21
N ILE A 517 6.62 11.26 -27.29
CA ILE A 517 7.00 11.28 -25.87
C ILE A 517 8.40 10.69 -25.65
N LYS A 518 8.84 9.71 -26.43
CA LYS A 518 10.21 9.22 -26.40
C LYS A 518 11.26 10.27 -26.76
N HIS A 519 10.90 11.26 -27.52
CA HIS A 519 11.77 12.38 -27.91
C HIS A 519 11.80 13.53 -26.89
N ILE A 520 10.91 13.54 -25.89
CA ILE A 520 11.01 14.50 -24.78
C ILE A 520 12.25 14.11 -23.94
N PRO A 521 13.31 14.95 -23.93
CA PRO A 521 14.61 14.55 -23.39
C PRO A 521 14.63 14.28 -21.88
N LEU A 522 13.59 14.70 -21.16
CA LEU A 522 13.47 14.52 -19.72
C LEU A 522 12.78 13.21 -19.33
N TRP A 523 11.87 12.69 -20.14
CA TRP A 523 10.94 11.66 -19.74
C TRP A 523 11.52 10.22 -19.69
N PRO A 524 12.09 9.66 -20.76
CA PRO A 524 12.53 8.26 -20.74
C PRO A 524 13.90 8.02 -20.12
N ASN A 525 14.73 9.06 -19.99
CA ASN A 525 16.15 8.93 -19.68
C ASN A 525 16.57 9.42 -18.29
N VAL A 526 15.63 9.89 -17.45
CA VAL A 526 15.98 10.42 -16.12
C VAL A 526 16.62 9.32 -15.27
N GLY A 527 15.98 8.16 -15.14
CA GLY A 527 16.53 7.04 -14.38
C GLY A 527 17.87 6.57 -14.93
N MET A 528 18.01 6.51 -16.26
CA MET A 528 19.27 6.12 -16.91
C MET A 528 20.39 7.16 -16.72
N ARG A 529 20.06 8.45 -16.66
CA ARG A 529 21.04 9.52 -16.35
C ARG A 529 21.52 9.43 -14.91
N VAL A 530 20.60 9.26 -13.96
CA VAL A 530 20.93 9.07 -12.54
C VAL A 530 21.84 7.84 -12.38
N TRP A 531 21.49 6.72 -13.00
CA TRP A 531 22.29 5.51 -12.93
C TRP A 531 23.69 5.67 -13.59
N ARG A 532 23.79 6.32 -14.76
CA ARG A 532 25.08 6.61 -15.42
C ARG A 532 25.97 7.51 -14.56
N GLY A 533 25.39 8.54 -13.94
CA GLY A 533 26.11 9.42 -13.00
C GLY A 533 26.66 8.64 -11.81
N PHE A 534 25.85 7.77 -11.22
CA PHE A 534 26.24 6.91 -10.10
C PHE A 534 27.37 5.92 -10.48
N ASN A 535 27.23 5.22 -11.60
CA ASN A 535 28.29 4.30 -12.09
C ASN A 535 29.60 5.01 -12.36
N ARG A 536 29.56 6.22 -12.92
CA ARG A 536 30.76 7.02 -13.15
C ARG A 536 31.46 7.34 -11.83
N GLN A 537 30.70 7.75 -10.80
CA GLN A 537 31.24 8.01 -9.47
C GLN A 537 31.82 6.75 -8.80
N GLN A 538 31.12 5.62 -8.88
CA GLN A 538 31.63 4.35 -8.36
C GLN A 538 32.93 3.90 -9.06
N ARG A 539 32.99 4.04 -10.37
CA ARG A 539 34.20 3.73 -11.15
C ARG A 539 35.37 4.62 -10.75
N LEU A 540 35.14 5.92 -10.56
CA LEU A 540 36.17 6.85 -10.10
C LEU A 540 36.64 6.54 -8.67
N LYS A 541 35.76 6.11 -7.77
CA LYS A 541 36.15 5.69 -6.42
C LYS A 541 37.02 4.42 -6.46
N ARG A 542 36.67 3.41 -7.26
CA ARG A 542 37.46 2.18 -7.43
C ARG A 542 38.85 2.51 -7.98
N LEU A 543 38.94 3.36 -8.98
CA LEU A 543 40.22 3.79 -9.55
C LEU A 543 41.08 4.56 -8.52
N ARG A 544 40.47 5.41 -7.69
CA ARG A 544 41.19 6.10 -6.60
C ARG A 544 41.69 5.14 -5.53
N GLN A 545 40.91 4.11 -5.19
CA GLN A 545 41.33 3.06 -4.25
C GLN A 545 42.49 2.22 -4.82
N GLN A 546 42.40 1.81 -6.08
CA GLN A 546 43.48 1.09 -6.77
C GLN A 546 44.77 1.93 -6.83
N ARG A 547 44.67 3.23 -7.15
CA ARG A 547 45.81 4.13 -7.17
C ARG A 547 46.45 4.32 -5.79
N ARG A 548 45.65 4.35 -4.71
CA ARG A 548 46.17 4.38 -3.34
C ARG A 548 46.88 3.08 -2.96
N MET A 549 46.37 1.92 -3.35
CA MET A 549 47.04 0.64 -3.10
C MET A 549 48.37 0.51 -3.86
N LEU A 550 48.47 1.02 -5.09
CA LEU A 550 49.67 1.07 -5.88
C LEU A 550 50.71 2.08 -5.38
N LEU A 551 50.32 3.08 -4.62
CA LEU A 551 51.22 4.09 -3.99
C LEU A 551 51.74 3.64 -2.61
N HIS A 552 51.15 2.59 -2.04
CA HIS A 552 51.56 2.00 -0.76
C HIS A 552 52.22 0.62 -0.91
N SER A 553 52.30 0.08 -2.14
CA SER A 553 53.14 -1.05 -2.54
C SER A 553 54.47 -0.55 -3.10
#